data_2d63d2fdd4b940a0ebb426baf83652d7
#
_entry.id   2d63d2fdd4b940a0ebb426baf83652d7
#
_cell.length_a   1.000
_cell.length_b   1.000
_cell.length_c   1.000
_cell.angle_alpha   90.00
_cell.angle_beta   90.00
_cell.angle_gamma   90.00
#
_symmetry.space_group_name_H-M   'P 1'
#
loop_
_entity.id
_entity.type
_entity.pdbx_description
1 polymer ?
#
loop_
_entity_poly.entity_id
_entity_poly.type
_entity_poly.pdbx_seq_one_letter_code
_entity_poly.pdbx_strand_id
1 'polypeptide(L)'
;MDVLWLSPVYKSPNDDNGYDISDYQDIMDDFGTMSDFDRMLQEAHKRSLKIMMDLVVNHTSDEHPWFVESRKSKDNPYRDYYIWKDPVNGKEPNNWGACFGGSVWEFDEHTGMYYLHLFSKKQPDLNWENEEVRHKIYDMMNWWCEKGIDGFRMDVISLLSKVQTFPDGECKGGLYGDSDPYICSGPRIHEFLREMNKEVLSLSLIHISEPTRQEAIS
;
A
#
# COMPACT_ATOMS: atom_id res chain seq x y z
N MET A 1 -23.50 -17.16 6.22
CA MET A 1 -22.32 -16.26 6.00
C MET A 1 -21.34 -17.09 5.20
N ASP A 2 -20.88 -16.59 4.07
CA ASP A 2 -20.10 -17.39 3.12
C ASP A 2 -18.65 -16.94 3.03
N VAL A 3 -18.37 -15.67 3.37
CA VAL A 3 -17.04 -15.05 3.34
C VAL A 3 -16.83 -14.22 4.60
N LEU A 4 -15.63 -14.30 5.17
CA LEU A 4 -15.13 -13.40 6.21
C LEU A 4 -13.98 -12.59 5.63
N TRP A 5 -14.11 -11.28 5.64
CA TRP A 5 -13.01 -10.36 5.40
C TRP A 5 -12.37 -10.00 6.74
N LEU A 6 -11.06 -10.17 6.82
CA LEU A 6 -10.26 -9.75 7.96
C LEU A 6 -9.66 -8.37 7.65
N SER A 7 -9.88 -7.39 8.53
CA SER A 7 -9.07 -6.17 8.59
C SER A 7 -7.59 -6.56 8.69
N PRO A 8 -6.63 -5.68 8.41
CA PRO A 8 -5.22 -6.06 8.41
C PRO A 8 -4.81 -6.75 9.71
N VAL A 9 -4.30 -7.98 9.59
CA VAL A 9 -3.82 -8.81 10.71
C VAL A 9 -2.31 -9.02 10.67
N TYR A 10 -1.66 -8.43 9.69
CA TYR A 10 -0.21 -8.48 9.50
C TYR A 10 0.52 -7.78 10.62
N LYS A 11 1.81 -8.08 10.76
CA LYS A 11 2.65 -7.36 11.72
C LYS A 11 2.68 -5.87 11.41
N SER A 12 2.40 -5.08 12.44
CA SER A 12 2.23 -3.63 12.33
C SER A 12 2.59 -2.98 13.66
N PRO A 13 3.22 -1.79 13.68
CA PRO A 13 3.31 -0.97 14.90
C PRO A 13 1.96 -0.38 15.32
N ASN A 14 0.91 -0.55 14.52
CA ASN A 14 -0.47 -0.16 14.82
C ASN A 14 -0.70 1.36 14.95
N ASP A 15 0.03 2.14 14.15
CA ASP A 15 -0.17 3.60 14.07
C ASP A 15 -1.48 3.95 13.34
N ASP A 16 -1.95 3.08 12.43
CA ASP A 16 -3.19 3.24 11.68
C ASP A 16 -4.02 1.94 11.65
N ASN A 17 -4.35 1.40 12.81
CA ASN A 17 -5.21 0.22 12.97
C ASN A 17 -4.78 -0.98 12.09
N GLY A 18 -3.47 -1.18 11.93
CA GLY A 18 -2.89 -2.27 11.14
C GLY A 18 -2.66 -1.95 9.66
N TYR A 19 -3.12 -0.80 9.15
CA TYR A 19 -2.87 -0.38 7.77
C TYR A 19 -1.44 0.13 7.53
N ASP A 20 -0.61 0.18 8.57
CA ASP A 20 0.83 0.46 8.54
C ASP A 20 1.62 -0.84 8.72
N ILE A 21 1.74 -1.62 7.66
CA ILE A 21 2.30 -2.98 7.70
C ILE A 21 3.81 -2.94 7.76
N SER A 22 4.40 -3.58 8.79
CA SER A 22 5.85 -3.73 8.95
C SER A 22 6.39 -5.09 8.47
N ASP A 23 5.54 -6.13 8.41
CA ASP A 23 5.86 -7.42 7.79
C ASP A 23 4.58 -8.04 7.22
N TYR A 24 4.56 -8.24 5.88
CA TYR A 24 3.42 -8.83 5.18
C TYR A 24 3.26 -10.34 5.40
N GLN A 25 4.29 -11.02 5.89
CA GLN A 25 4.32 -12.48 6.00
C GLN A 25 4.36 -12.97 7.45
N ASP A 26 4.00 -12.11 8.39
CA ASP A 26 3.83 -12.44 9.80
C ASP A 26 2.52 -11.86 10.35
N ILE A 27 2.04 -12.42 11.45
CA ILE A 27 0.81 -12.00 12.13
C ILE A 27 1.16 -11.08 13.31
N MET A 28 0.37 -10.03 13.49
CA MET A 28 0.49 -9.12 14.62
C MET A 28 0.31 -9.89 15.96
N ASP A 29 1.23 -9.68 16.89
CA ASP A 29 1.29 -10.43 18.16
C ASP A 29 -0.03 -10.39 18.95
N ASP A 30 -0.79 -9.29 18.86
CA ASP A 30 -2.11 -9.13 19.50
C ASP A 30 -3.17 -10.10 18.95
N PHE A 31 -3.01 -10.60 17.73
CA PHE A 31 -3.91 -11.57 17.09
C PHE A 31 -3.41 -13.01 17.20
N GLY A 32 -2.25 -13.23 17.80
CA GLY A 32 -1.64 -14.53 17.98
C GLY A 32 -0.46 -14.81 17.05
N THR A 33 -0.30 -16.06 16.67
CA THR A 33 0.82 -16.52 15.86
C THR A 33 0.36 -16.97 14.48
N MET A 34 1.32 -17.18 13.57
CA MET A 34 1.03 -17.78 12.26
C MET A 34 0.36 -19.17 12.41
N SER A 35 0.70 -19.94 13.44
CA SER A 35 0.04 -21.22 13.73
C SER A 35 -1.42 -21.05 14.16
N ASP A 36 -1.75 -19.97 14.87
CA ASP A 36 -3.13 -19.64 15.23
C ASP A 36 -3.93 -19.22 13.99
N PHE A 37 -3.32 -18.45 13.10
CA PHE A 37 -3.91 -18.11 11.81
C PHE A 37 -4.18 -19.36 10.96
N ASP A 38 -3.20 -20.27 10.82
CA ASP A 38 -3.35 -21.51 10.06
C ASP A 38 -4.49 -22.37 10.63
N ARG A 39 -4.60 -22.45 11.95
CA ARG A 39 -5.71 -23.17 12.63
C ARG A 39 -7.05 -22.49 12.35
N MET A 40 -7.14 -21.16 12.44
CA MET A 40 -8.34 -20.39 12.16
C MET A 40 -8.80 -20.62 10.71
N LEU A 41 -7.88 -20.57 9.75
CA LEU A 41 -8.15 -20.78 8.33
C LEU A 41 -8.72 -22.20 8.08
N GLN A 42 -8.08 -23.22 8.64
CA GLN A 42 -8.57 -24.61 8.56
C GLN A 42 -9.95 -24.78 9.17
N GLU A 43 -10.21 -24.18 10.33
CA GLU A 43 -11.52 -24.27 11.00
C GLU A 43 -12.62 -23.49 10.26
N ALA A 44 -12.27 -22.38 9.58
CA ALA A 44 -13.18 -21.65 8.70
C ALA A 44 -13.58 -22.53 7.50
N HIS A 45 -12.62 -23.14 6.83
CA HIS A 45 -12.84 -23.99 5.66
C HIS A 45 -13.67 -25.23 6.01
N LYS A 46 -13.46 -25.87 7.16
CA LYS A 46 -14.31 -26.97 7.65
C LYS A 46 -15.79 -26.59 7.77
N ARG A 47 -16.05 -25.29 7.96
CA ARG A 47 -17.40 -24.72 8.06
C ARG A 47 -17.89 -24.10 6.76
N SER A 48 -17.18 -24.35 5.64
CA SER A 48 -17.45 -23.75 4.33
C SER A 48 -17.42 -22.21 4.35
N LEU A 49 -16.63 -21.61 5.23
CA LEU A 49 -16.38 -20.17 5.27
C LEU A 49 -15.11 -19.88 4.48
N LYS A 50 -15.15 -18.87 3.64
CA LYS A 50 -14.02 -18.33 2.90
C LYS A 50 -13.37 -17.19 3.65
N ILE A 51 -12.04 -17.08 3.58
CA ILE A 51 -11.26 -16.05 4.24
C ILE A 51 -10.65 -15.11 3.20
N MET A 52 -11.00 -13.84 3.31
CA MET A 52 -10.37 -12.75 2.57
C MET A 52 -9.47 -11.94 3.48
N MET A 53 -8.25 -11.68 3.04
CA MET A 53 -7.32 -10.79 3.73
C MET A 53 -7.33 -9.39 3.10
N ASP A 54 -6.95 -8.39 3.88
CA ASP A 54 -6.77 -7.04 3.37
C ASP A 54 -5.43 -6.91 2.63
N LEU A 55 -5.44 -6.38 1.42
CA LEU A 55 -4.23 -6.14 0.61
C LEU A 55 -3.89 -4.65 0.64
N VAL A 56 -3.00 -4.26 1.53
CA VAL A 56 -2.53 -2.88 1.70
C VAL A 56 -1.17 -2.75 1.04
N VAL A 57 -1.15 -2.35 -0.23
CA VAL A 57 0.07 -2.34 -1.05
C VAL A 57 0.36 -0.98 -1.71
N ASN A 58 -0.39 0.06 -1.36
CA ASN A 58 -0.03 1.42 -1.74
C ASN A 58 1.17 1.94 -0.93
N HIS A 59 1.29 1.54 0.31
CA HIS A 59 2.30 1.99 1.28
C HIS A 59 2.66 0.87 2.25
N THR A 60 3.71 1.07 3.03
CA THR A 60 4.08 0.21 4.17
C THR A 60 4.18 1.06 5.43
N SER A 61 4.41 0.43 6.59
CA SER A 61 4.94 1.14 7.75
C SER A 61 6.34 1.73 7.45
N ASP A 62 6.69 2.82 8.11
CA ASP A 62 8.06 3.34 8.13
C ASP A 62 9.03 2.41 8.90
N GLU A 63 8.50 1.43 9.63
CA GLU A 63 9.26 0.35 10.29
C GLU A 63 9.46 -0.89 9.40
N HIS A 64 8.87 -0.92 8.19
CA HIS A 64 9.09 -2.01 7.25
C HIS A 64 10.56 -2.08 6.84
N PRO A 65 11.19 -3.28 6.80
CA PRO A 65 12.61 -3.44 6.46
C PRO A 65 13.01 -2.76 5.14
N TRP A 66 12.14 -2.75 4.14
CA TRP A 66 12.41 -2.08 2.87
C TRP A 66 12.57 -0.55 3.05
N PHE A 67 11.72 0.07 3.87
CA PHE A 67 11.83 1.51 4.12
C PHE A 67 13.03 1.85 4.99
N VAL A 68 13.26 1.06 6.03
CA VAL A 68 14.45 1.20 6.90
C VAL A 68 15.74 1.15 6.07
N GLU A 69 15.84 0.20 5.13
CA GLU A 69 16.97 0.13 4.19
C GLU A 69 16.99 1.34 3.23
N SER A 70 15.87 1.67 2.62
CA SER A 70 15.70 2.78 1.68
C SER A 70 16.21 4.12 2.22
N ARG A 71 16.07 4.36 3.53
CA ARG A 71 16.52 5.58 4.22
C ARG A 71 18.02 5.66 4.47
N LYS A 72 18.76 4.54 4.39
CA LYS A 72 20.19 4.51 4.78
C LYS A 72 21.09 5.32 3.86
N SER A 73 20.80 5.33 2.56
CA SER A 73 21.56 6.16 1.60
C SER A 73 20.79 6.30 0.28
N LYS A 74 21.18 7.29 -0.52
CA LYS A 74 20.63 7.49 -1.87
C LYS A 74 20.97 6.35 -2.84
N ASP A 75 22.04 5.62 -2.60
CA ASP A 75 22.54 4.52 -3.43
C ASP A 75 22.12 3.13 -2.89
N ASN A 76 21.26 3.08 -1.86
CA ASN A 76 20.80 1.81 -1.31
C ASN A 76 19.93 1.06 -2.34
N PRO A 77 20.09 -0.27 -2.51
CA PRO A 77 19.27 -1.06 -3.44
C PRO A 77 17.76 -0.92 -3.24
N TYR A 78 17.31 -0.65 -2.02
CA TYR A 78 15.90 -0.42 -1.70
C TYR A 78 15.44 1.04 -1.90
N ARG A 79 16.35 1.95 -2.35
CA ARG A 79 16.01 3.38 -2.45
C ARG A 79 14.76 3.59 -3.29
N ASP A 80 14.72 3.01 -4.46
CA ASP A 80 13.64 3.18 -5.42
C ASP A 80 12.41 2.29 -5.15
N TYR A 81 12.36 1.60 -4.00
CA TYR A 81 11.15 0.92 -3.55
C TYR A 81 10.08 1.91 -3.09
N TYR A 82 10.49 3.11 -2.72
CA TYR A 82 9.62 4.20 -2.29
C TYR A 82 9.81 5.42 -3.19
N ILE A 83 8.85 6.34 -3.13
CA ILE A 83 8.89 7.55 -3.94
C ILE A 83 9.65 8.64 -3.21
N TRP A 84 10.88 8.88 -3.66
CA TRP A 84 11.78 9.91 -3.14
C TRP A 84 11.97 11.02 -4.15
N LYS A 85 12.03 12.28 -3.69
CA LYS A 85 12.30 13.46 -4.51
C LYS A 85 13.28 14.40 -3.82
N ASP A 86 14.13 15.06 -4.61
CA ASP A 86 14.95 16.14 -4.12
C ASP A 86 14.09 17.38 -3.81
N PRO A 87 14.53 18.24 -2.86
CA PRO A 87 13.88 19.53 -2.64
C PRO A 87 13.83 20.39 -3.89
N VAL A 88 12.68 21.03 -4.13
CA VAL A 88 12.52 22.02 -5.20
C VAL A 88 12.65 23.42 -4.59
N ASN A 89 13.69 24.16 -4.95
CA ASN A 89 14.00 25.47 -4.35
C ASN A 89 14.06 25.46 -2.81
N GLY A 90 14.54 24.35 -2.21
CA GLY A 90 14.64 24.17 -0.77
C GLY A 90 13.33 23.90 -0.05
N LYS A 91 12.27 23.53 -0.80
CA LYS A 91 10.94 23.18 -0.29
C LYS A 91 10.50 21.82 -0.79
N GLU A 92 9.27 21.43 -0.42
CA GLU A 92 8.62 20.23 -0.90
C GLU A 92 8.57 20.18 -2.44
N PRO A 93 8.59 18.98 -3.04
CA PRO A 93 8.55 18.78 -4.49
C PRO A 93 7.33 19.41 -5.19
N ASN A 94 6.19 19.42 -4.51
CA ASN A 94 4.95 20.09 -4.93
C ASN A 94 4.09 20.43 -3.70
N ASN A 95 2.91 20.96 -3.94
CA ASN A 95 2.01 21.45 -2.89
C ASN A 95 0.92 20.48 -2.45
N TRP A 96 1.00 19.19 -2.76
CA TRP A 96 -0.07 18.24 -2.47
C TRP A 96 -0.37 18.06 -0.99
N GLY A 97 -1.67 17.94 -0.66
CA GLY A 97 -2.13 17.64 0.68
C GLY A 97 -2.31 16.14 0.92
N ALA A 98 -1.95 15.68 2.12
CA ALA A 98 -2.16 14.31 2.57
C ALA A 98 -3.62 14.07 3.03
N CYS A 99 -4.07 12.81 2.95
CA CYS A 99 -5.44 12.41 3.35
C CYS A 99 -5.74 12.71 4.83
N PHE A 100 -4.74 12.63 5.70
CA PHE A 100 -4.88 12.96 7.13
C PHE A 100 -4.46 14.39 7.46
N GLY A 101 -4.27 15.23 6.43
CA GLY A 101 -3.88 16.64 6.55
C GLY A 101 -2.35 16.84 6.54
N GLY A 102 -1.95 18.07 6.25
CA GLY A 102 -0.54 18.40 6.06
C GLY A 102 -0.05 18.15 4.64
N SER A 103 1.26 18.24 4.43
CA SER A 103 1.93 17.89 3.18
C SER A 103 1.94 16.37 2.97
N VAL A 104 1.94 15.92 1.71
CA VAL A 104 2.25 14.52 1.37
C VAL A 104 3.75 14.22 1.41
N TRP A 105 4.59 15.20 1.67
CA TRP A 105 6.04 15.09 1.64
C TRP A 105 6.63 15.24 3.03
N GLU A 106 7.37 14.25 3.48
CA GLU A 106 8.15 14.32 4.72
C GLU A 106 9.65 14.39 4.38
N PHE A 107 10.34 15.37 5.01
CA PHE A 107 11.76 15.55 4.79
C PHE A 107 12.59 14.58 5.61
N ASP A 108 13.47 13.87 4.95
CA ASP A 108 14.45 12.99 5.60
C ASP A 108 15.79 13.71 5.74
N GLU A 109 16.12 14.14 6.94
CA GLU A 109 17.36 14.89 7.25
C GLU A 109 18.61 14.07 6.92
N HIS A 110 18.53 12.74 7.02
CA HIS A 110 19.69 11.87 6.80
C HIS A 110 20.13 11.87 5.33
N THR A 111 19.18 11.84 4.40
CA THR A 111 19.47 11.82 2.97
C THR A 111 19.28 13.17 2.29
N GLY A 112 18.65 14.14 2.97
CA GLY A 112 18.33 15.45 2.41
C GLY A 112 17.30 15.41 1.28
N MET A 113 16.43 14.41 1.26
CA MET A 113 15.35 14.25 0.30
C MET A 113 13.99 14.15 0.99
N TYR A 114 12.93 14.30 0.22
CA TYR A 114 11.56 14.04 0.66
C TYR A 114 11.09 12.67 0.21
N TYR A 115 10.33 11.96 1.07
CA TYR A 115 9.54 10.82 0.63
C TYR A 115 8.05 11.14 0.59
N LEU A 116 7.34 10.47 -0.31
CA LEU A 116 5.90 10.61 -0.45
C LEU A 116 5.17 9.75 0.58
N HIS A 117 4.12 10.33 1.18
CA HIS A 117 3.14 9.60 1.98
C HIS A 117 1.74 10.19 1.76
N LEU A 118 0.81 9.46 1.19
CA LEU A 118 -0.54 9.96 0.94
C LEU A 118 -1.40 9.98 2.22
N PHE A 119 -1.04 9.18 3.23
CA PHE A 119 -1.73 9.07 4.51
C PHE A 119 -0.89 9.66 5.63
N SER A 120 -0.49 8.87 6.61
CA SER A 120 0.43 9.31 7.66
C SER A 120 1.87 9.33 7.16
N LYS A 121 2.70 10.22 7.72
CA LYS A 121 4.15 10.20 7.50
C LYS A 121 4.82 8.88 7.92
N LYS A 122 4.14 8.06 8.72
CA LYS A 122 4.54 6.70 9.07
C LYS A 122 4.11 5.65 8.04
N GLN A 123 3.52 6.07 6.93
CA GLN A 123 3.03 5.20 5.85
C GLN A 123 3.62 5.65 4.50
N PRO A 124 4.95 5.47 4.30
CA PRO A 124 5.61 5.85 3.04
C PRO A 124 5.05 5.07 1.86
N ASP A 125 4.78 5.77 0.76
CA ASP A 125 4.20 5.21 -0.45
C ASP A 125 5.22 4.40 -1.24
N LEU A 126 4.82 3.17 -1.62
CA LEU A 126 5.59 2.29 -2.48
C LEU A 126 5.65 2.83 -3.91
N ASN A 127 6.78 2.64 -4.55
CA ASN A 127 7.00 3.04 -5.94
C ASN A 127 6.57 1.93 -6.91
N TRP A 128 5.31 1.92 -7.32
CA TRP A 128 4.77 0.94 -8.27
C TRP A 128 5.34 1.06 -9.69
N GLU A 129 6.05 2.14 -10.02
CA GLU A 129 6.83 2.20 -11.28
C GLU A 129 8.02 1.24 -11.27
N ASN A 130 8.52 0.88 -10.09
CA ASN A 130 9.59 -0.09 -9.92
C ASN A 130 9.05 -1.53 -10.07
N GLU A 131 9.54 -2.23 -11.10
CA GLU A 131 9.14 -3.60 -11.41
C GLU A 131 9.47 -4.58 -10.27
N GLU A 132 10.62 -4.40 -9.61
CA GLU A 132 11.02 -5.26 -8.49
C GLU A 132 10.04 -5.16 -7.32
N VAL A 133 9.53 -3.96 -7.01
CA VAL A 133 8.48 -3.76 -5.99
C VAL A 133 7.23 -4.55 -6.35
N ARG A 134 6.77 -4.46 -7.61
CA ARG A 134 5.58 -5.19 -8.06
C ARG A 134 5.76 -6.69 -7.91
N HIS A 135 6.91 -7.23 -8.34
CA HIS A 135 7.21 -8.66 -8.19
C HIS A 135 7.27 -9.09 -6.72
N LYS A 136 7.87 -8.31 -5.83
CA LYS A 136 7.87 -8.59 -4.38
C LYS A 136 6.45 -8.64 -3.80
N ILE A 137 5.57 -7.75 -4.26
CA ILE A 137 4.15 -7.77 -3.85
C ILE A 137 3.46 -9.02 -4.40
N TYR A 138 3.69 -9.39 -5.67
CA TYR A 138 3.08 -10.60 -6.24
C TYR A 138 3.58 -11.88 -5.58
N ASP A 139 4.86 -11.97 -5.23
CA ASP A 139 5.43 -13.08 -4.46
C ASP A 139 4.75 -13.22 -3.10
N MET A 140 4.56 -12.10 -2.40
CA MET A 140 3.86 -12.06 -1.12
C MET A 140 2.39 -12.51 -1.26
N MET A 141 1.69 -12.01 -2.28
CA MET A 141 0.30 -12.41 -2.55
C MET A 141 0.21 -13.90 -2.85
N ASN A 142 1.08 -14.44 -3.70
CA ASN A 142 1.13 -15.86 -4.03
C ASN A 142 1.40 -16.71 -2.79
N TRP A 143 2.32 -16.27 -1.92
CA TRP A 143 2.60 -16.95 -0.65
C TRP A 143 1.34 -17.07 0.24
N TRP A 144 0.51 -16.04 0.32
CA TRP A 144 -0.75 -16.10 1.05
C TRP A 144 -1.79 -17.01 0.35
N CYS A 145 -1.84 -16.98 -0.99
CA CYS A 145 -2.67 -17.91 -1.74
C CYS A 145 -2.26 -19.37 -1.51
N GLU A 146 -0.96 -19.67 -1.48
CA GLU A 146 -0.41 -21.00 -1.17
C GLU A 146 -0.73 -21.43 0.26
N LYS A 147 -0.79 -20.50 1.23
CA LYS A 147 -1.28 -20.79 2.58
C LYS A 147 -2.76 -21.17 2.61
N GLY A 148 -3.50 -20.84 1.56
CA GLY A 148 -4.89 -21.26 1.39
C GLY A 148 -5.94 -20.19 1.70
N ILE A 149 -5.58 -18.91 1.76
CA ILE A 149 -6.60 -17.86 1.79
C ILE A 149 -7.43 -17.89 0.49
N ASP A 150 -8.65 -17.41 0.55
CA ASP A 150 -9.57 -17.49 -0.60
C ASP A 150 -9.55 -16.21 -1.47
N GLY A 151 -8.96 -15.14 -1.00
CA GLY A 151 -8.87 -13.91 -1.77
C GLY A 151 -8.39 -12.70 -0.97
N PHE A 152 -8.37 -11.55 -1.66
CA PHE A 152 -7.97 -10.27 -1.09
C PHE A 152 -9.07 -9.21 -1.24
N ARG A 153 -9.25 -8.40 -0.21
CA ARG A 153 -9.86 -7.07 -0.32
C ARG A 153 -8.72 -6.09 -0.59
N MET A 154 -8.80 -5.35 -1.68
CA MET A 154 -7.74 -4.46 -2.13
C MET A 154 -7.96 -3.05 -1.59
N ASP A 155 -7.13 -2.67 -0.60
CA ASP A 155 -7.18 -1.33 -0.01
C ASP A 155 -6.59 -0.29 -0.96
N VAL A 156 -7.29 0.83 -1.11
CA VAL A 156 -6.89 2.01 -1.91
C VAL A 156 -6.20 1.69 -3.25
N ILE A 157 -6.64 0.63 -3.89
CA ILE A 157 -6.01 0.07 -5.10
C ILE A 157 -5.92 1.09 -6.24
N SER A 158 -6.80 2.08 -6.28
CA SER A 158 -6.78 3.17 -7.27
C SER A 158 -5.58 4.11 -7.13
N LEU A 159 -4.87 4.08 -6.00
CA LEU A 159 -3.76 4.98 -5.70
C LEU A 159 -2.38 4.45 -6.13
N LEU A 160 -2.28 3.23 -6.64
CA LEU A 160 -0.99 2.61 -7.00
C LEU A 160 -0.25 3.36 -8.10
N SER A 161 -0.97 3.87 -9.09
CA SER A 161 -0.37 4.64 -10.19
C SER A 161 -0.55 6.14 -9.96
N LYS A 162 0.55 6.86 -10.00
CA LYS A 162 0.59 8.32 -9.80
C LYS A 162 1.18 9.00 -11.03
N VAL A 163 0.78 10.24 -11.30
CA VAL A 163 1.37 11.07 -12.36
C VAL A 163 2.82 11.41 -12.00
N GLN A 164 3.79 10.90 -12.75
CA GLN A 164 5.22 10.94 -12.42
C GLN A 164 5.87 12.33 -12.54
N THR A 165 5.20 13.29 -13.15
CA THR A 165 5.69 14.68 -13.21
C THR A 165 5.44 15.44 -11.92
N PHE A 166 4.59 14.94 -11.02
CA PHE A 166 4.24 15.52 -9.73
C PHE A 166 3.93 17.03 -9.82
N PRO A 167 3.00 17.46 -10.69
CA PRO A 167 2.67 18.88 -10.82
C PRO A 167 1.98 19.39 -9.57
N ASP A 168 1.98 20.71 -9.36
CA ASP A 168 1.18 21.34 -8.30
C ASP A 168 -0.32 21.07 -8.49
N GLY A 169 -1.02 20.83 -7.38
CA GLY A 169 -2.46 20.71 -7.34
C GLY A 169 -3.15 22.06 -7.18
N GLU A 170 -4.43 22.14 -7.57
CA GLU A 170 -5.24 23.34 -7.38
C GLU A 170 -5.56 23.55 -5.89
N CYS A 171 -5.26 24.75 -5.37
CA CYS A 171 -5.61 25.12 -3.99
C CYS A 171 -7.05 25.66 -3.95
N LYS A 172 -7.99 24.85 -3.47
CA LYS A 172 -9.40 25.22 -3.30
C LYS A 172 -9.68 25.88 -1.94
N GLY A 173 -8.87 26.88 -1.57
CA GLY A 173 -8.99 27.61 -0.30
C GLY A 173 -8.27 26.98 0.90
N GLY A 174 -7.54 25.90 0.71
CA GLY A 174 -6.66 25.26 1.70
C GLY A 174 -5.20 25.70 1.56
N LEU A 175 -4.36 25.25 2.48
CA LEU A 175 -2.90 25.47 2.44
C LEU A 175 -2.21 24.57 1.41
N TYR A 176 -2.83 23.44 1.06
CA TYR A 176 -2.29 22.42 0.16
C TYR A 176 -3.18 22.30 -1.08
N GLY A 177 -2.58 21.86 -2.17
CA GLY A 177 -3.24 21.58 -3.42
C GLY A 177 -3.92 20.21 -3.43
N ASP A 178 -4.99 20.11 -4.21
CA ASP A 178 -5.73 18.87 -4.46
C ASP A 178 -4.86 17.88 -5.24
N SER A 179 -4.56 16.75 -4.63
CA SER A 179 -3.74 15.68 -5.23
C SER A 179 -4.57 14.66 -6.01
N ASP A 180 -5.89 14.55 -5.77
CA ASP A 180 -6.75 13.50 -6.33
C ASP A 180 -6.62 13.35 -7.86
N PRO A 181 -6.56 14.41 -8.67
CA PRO A 181 -6.41 14.27 -10.13
C PRO A 181 -5.11 13.58 -10.58
N TYR A 182 -4.12 13.50 -9.71
CA TYR A 182 -2.77 13.00 -10.05
C TYR A 182 -2.43 11.67 -9.40
N ILE A 183 -3.20 11.26 -8.38
CA ILE A 183 -2.98 10.03 -7.62
C ILE A 183 -4.09 9.00 -7.82
N CYS A 184 -5.33 9.43 -8.11
CA CYS A 184 -6.45 8.51 -8.28
C CYS A 184 -6.50 7.98 -9.71
N SER A 185 -6.43 6.67 -9.86
CA SER A 185 -6.51 5.98 -11.17
C SER A 185 -5.52 6.53 -12.19
N GLY A 186 -4.27 6.72 -11.77
CA GLY A 186 -3.21 7.29 -12.60
C GLY A 186 -2.92 6.52 -13.90
N PRO A 187 -1.99 7.00 -14.73
CA PRO A 187 -1.86 6.57 -16.13
C PRO A 187 -1.63 5.08 -16.34
N ARG A 188 -0.98 4.39 -15.39
CA ARG A 188 -0.60 2.98 -15.51
C ARG A 188 -1.45 2.04 -14.66
N ILE A 189 -2.50 2.51 -13.98
CA ILE A 189 -3.27 1.67 -13.05
C ILE A 189 -3.79 0.39 -13.71
N HIS A 190 -4.34 0.47 -14.92
CA HIS A 190 -4.85 -0.70 -15.63
C HIS A 190 -3.75 -1.66 -16.10
N GLU A 191 -2.53 -1.16 -16.30
CA GLU A 191 -1.35 -1.98 -16.58
C GLU A 191 -0.99 -2.80 -15.34
N PHE A 192 -0.84 -2.15 -14.19
CA PHE A 192 -0.53 -2.81 -12.92
C PHE A 192 -1.59 -3.83 -12.50
N LEU A 193 -2.87 -3.51 -12.67
CA LEU A 193 -3.96 -4.44 -12.37
C LEU A 193 -3.98 -5.64 -13.31
N ARG A 194 -3.67 -5.46 -14.60
CA ARG A 194 -3.55 -6.59 -15.54
C ARG A 194 -2.36 -7.48 -15.23
N GLU A 195 -1.23 -6.88 -14.86
CA GLU A 195 -0.03 -7.60 -14.44
C GLU A 195 -0.34 -8.40 -13.15
N MET A 196 -0.89 -7.77 -12.12
CA MET A 196 -1.32 -8.44 -10.88
C MET A 196 -2.30 -9.59 -11.17
N ASN A 197 -3.26 -9.38 -12.05
CA ASN A 197 -4.20 -10.42 -12.43
C ASN A 197 -3.49 -11.62 -13.08
N LYS A 198 -2.56 -11.36 -13.98
CA LYS A 198 -1.80 -12.40 -14.68
C LYS A 198 -0.89 -13.18 -13.73
N GLU A 199 -0.16 -12.48 -12.86
CA GLU A 199 0.88 -13.06 -12.00
C GLU A 199 0.31 -13.72 -10.73
N VAL A 200 -0.91 -13.33 -10.30
CA VAL A 200 -1.52 -13.82 -9.06
C VAL A 200 -2.97 -14.22 -9.24
N LEU A 201 -3.85 -13.25 -9.57
CA LEU A 201 -5.28 -13.42 -9.39
C LEU A 201 -5.89 -14.46 -10.34
N SER A 202 -5.38 -14.59 -11.56
CA SER A 202 -5.82 -15.64 -12.49
C SER A 202 -5.41 -17.06 -12.06
N LEU A 203 -4.45 -17.16 -11.13
CA LEU A 203 -4.00 -18.44 -10.57
C LEU A 203 -4.79 -18.81 -9.32
N SER A 204 -5.47 -17.87 -8.70
CA SER A 204 -6.26 -18.02 -7.48
C SER A 204 -7.77 -18.00 -7.79
N LEU A 205 -8.59 -18.61 -6.95
CA LEU A 205 -9.98 -18.96 -7.32
C LEU A 205 -11.05 -17.91 -6.97
N ILE A 206 -10.73 -16.82 -6.25
CA ILE A 206 -11.75 -15.83 -5.85
C ILE A 206 -11.18 -14.42 -5.81
N HIS A 207 -11.83 -13.50 -6.55
CA HIS A 207 -11.46 -12.09 -6.60
C HIS A 207 -12.65 -11.22 -6.20
N ILE A 208 -12.52 -10.49 -5.09
CA ILE A 208 -13.43 -9.39 -4.74
C ILE A 208 -12.55 -8.15 -4.54
N SER A 209 -12.60 -7.21 -5.49
CA SER A 209 -12.06 -5.87 -5.31
C SER A 209 -13.13 -4.96 -4.72
N GLU A 210 -12.76 -4.00 -3.87
CA GLU A 210 -13.66 -2.89 -3.58
C GLU A 210 -13.97 -2.12 -4.86
N PRO A 211 -15.25 -1.74 -5.08
CA PRO A 211 -15.53 -0.77 -6.12
C PRO A 211 -14.75 0.51 -5.79
N THR A 212 -13.97 0.98 -6.76
CA THR A 212 -13.44 2.33 -6.75
C THR A 212 -14.54 3.27 -6.29
N ARG A 213 -14.22 4.23 -5.40
CA ARG A 213 -15.16 5.25 -4.91
C ARG A 213 -16.11 5.63 -6.02
N GLN A 214 -17.37 5.22 -5.89
CA GLN A 214 -18.42 5.83 -6.70
C GLN A 214 -18.41 7.30 -6.33
N GLU A 215 -18.20 8.14 -7.32
CA GLU A 215 -18.51 9.56 -7.19
C GLU A 215 -19.91 9.65 -6.60
N ALA A 216 -20.02 10.38 -5.50
CA ALA A 216 -21.33 10.69 -4.95
C ALA A 216 -22.09 11.41 -6.05
N ILE A 217 -23.06 10.73 -6.65
CA ILE A 217 -23.99 11.34 -7.57
C ILE A 217 -24.83 12.30 -6.73
N SER A 218 -24.58 13.59 -6.94
CA SER A 218 -25.34 14.72 -6.41
C SER A 218 -26.79 14.67 -6.86
#